data_63911a2c60ad8db5675a5cd61bca8f2a
#
_entry.id   63911a2c60ad8db5675a5cd61bca8f2a
#
_cell.length_a   1.000
_cell.length_b   1.000
_cell.length_c   1.000
_cell.angle_alpha   90.00
_cell.angle_beta   90.00
_cell.angle_gamma   90.00
#
_symmetry.space_group_name_H-M   'P 1'
#
loop_
_entity.id
_entity.type
_entity.pdbx_description
1 polymer ?
#
loop_
_entity_poly.entity_id
_entity_poly.type
_entity_poly.pdbx_seq_one_letter_code
_entity_poly.pdbx_strand_id
1 'polypeptide(L)'
;YEDIMELNIPSVLIPGLHSGCEFLDDRFRASYSHCGSPEKVSLSYYAYLKTGFKNMIIADISSNTVCILVEDGKIKGAMDACVGAMGFIHGPLDLDMIRDIDSGKKTANEAFSHAGISKIASVDSQINNVKDDILEKALHNDKKGLLAIRSLVMSVIMEIYGLYGIM
;
A
#
# COMPACT_ATOMS: atom_id res chain seq x y z
N TYR A 1 9.54 -16.35 15.58
CA TYR A 1 8.25 -16.87 16.08
C TYR A 1 8.48 -17.78 17.29
N GLU A 2 9.37 -18.75 17.16
CA GLU A 2 9.74 -19.70 18.22
C GLU A 2 10.23 -18.96 19.48
N ASP A 3 11.11 -17.97 19.32
CA ASP A 3 11.63 -17.14 20.42
C ASP A 3 10.53 -16.43 21.23
N ILE A 4 9.44 -15.97 20.58
CA ILE A 4 8.30 -15.33 21.27
C ILE A 4 7.51 -16.36 22.08
N MET A 5 7.36 -17.57 21.56
CA MET A 5 6.67 -18.65 22.25
C MET A 5 7.44 -19.13 23.47
N GLU A 6 8.78 -19.17 23.40
CA GLU A 6 9.66 -19.53 24.52
C GLU A 6 9.59 -18.53 25.68
N LEU A 7 9.34 -17.26 25.40
CA LEU A 7 9.20 -16.21 26.43
C LEU A 7 7.89 -16.30 27.24
N ASN A 8 6.98 -17.20 26.89
CA ASN A 8 5.69 -17.40 27.58
C ASN A 8 4.85 -16.10 27.70
N ILE A 9 5.03 -15.17 26.77
CA ILE A 9 4.28 -13.91 26.71
C ILE A 9 2.94 -14.18 26.02
N PRO A 10 1.79 -13.81 26.61
CA PRO A 10 0.50 -13.90 25.93
C PRO A 10 0.55 -13.13 24.62
N SER A 11 0.51 -13.84 23.50
CA SER A 11 0.68 -13.26 22.17
C SER A 11 -0.41 -13.73 21.23
N VAL A 12 -0.88 -12.83 20.36
CA VAL A 12 -1.79 -13.14 19.27
C VAL A 12 -1.12 -12.75 17.96
N LEU A 13 -1.02 -13.70 17.05
CA LEU A 13 -0.53 -13.43 15.71
C LEU A 13 -1.69 -12.96 14.83
N ILE A 14 -1.51 -11.80 14.24
CA ILE A 14 -2.43 -11.27 13.24
C ILE A 14 -1.90 -11.72 11.87
N PRO A 15 -2.68 -12.47 11.06
CA PRO A 15 -2.25 -12.86 9.73
C PRO A 15 -2.23 -11.66 8.77
N GLY A 16 -1.36 -11.71 7.76
CA GLY A 16 -1.47 -10.84 6.60
C GLY A 16 -2.66 -11.23 5.72
N LEU A 17 -2.99 -10.36 4.78
CA LEU A 17 -4.04 -10.58 3.78
C LEU A 17 -3.43 -11.26 2.56
N HIS A 18 -3.74 -12.52 2.34
CA HIS A 18 -3.20 -13.31 1.23
C HIS A 18 -4.26 -14.27 0.67
N SER A 19 -4.01 -14.86 -0.48
CA SER A 19 -4.95 -15.74 -1.19
C SER A 19 -5.50 -16.93 -0.38
N GLY A 20 -4.78 -17.34 0.68
CA GLY A 20 -5.23 -18.38 1.61
C GLY A 20 -6.25 -17.93 2.66
N CYS A 21 -6.55 -16.63 2.77
CA CYS A 21 -7.50 -16.12 3.74
C CYS A 21 -8.94 -16.30 3.23
N GLU A 22 -9.68 -17.26 3.78
CA GLU A 22 -11.04 -17.62 3.35
C GLU A 22 -12.08 -16.50 3.54
N PHE A 23 -11.81 -15.51 4.38
CA PHE A 23 -12.68 -14.37 4.61
C PHE A 23 -12.60 -13.29 3.52
N LEU A 24 -11.56 -13.32 2.68
CA LEU A 24 -11.45 -12.43 1.52
C LEU A 24 -12.42 -12.88 0.42
N ASP A 25 -12.88 -11.92 -0.37
CA ASP A 25 -13.67 -12.19 -1.58
C ASP A 25 -12.87 -13.06 -2.56
N ASP A 26 -13.52 -14.04 -3.16
CA ASP A 26 -12.89 -15.00 -4.07
C ASP A 26 -12.19 -14.35 -5.26
N ARG A 27 -12.69 -13.20 -5.72
CA ARG A 27 -12.06 -12.43 -6.82
C ARG A 27 -10.69 -11.92 -6.42
N PHE A 28 -10.51 -11.43 -5.19
CA PHE A 28 -9.21 -11.02 -4.66
C PHE A 28 -8.27 -12.20 -4.48
N ARG A 29 -8.79 -13.30 -3.91
CA ARG A 29 -8.01 -14.54 -3.70
C ARG A 29 -7.51 -15.15 -5.01
N ALA A 30 -8.33 -15.10 -6.04
CA ALA A 30 -7.97 -15.61 -7.36
C ALA A 30 -6.97 -14.72 -8.10
N SER A 31 -7.04 -13.39 -7.88
CA SER A 31 -6.25 -12.41 -8.63
C SER A 31 -4.90 -12.08 -7.97
N TYR A 32 -4.83 -12.12 -6.64
CA TYR A 32 -3.67 -11.60 -5.89
C TYR A 32 -3.18 -12.61 -4.85
N SER A 33 -1.89 -12.92 -4.90
CA SER A 33 -1.24 -13.78 -3.90
C SER A 33 -1.10 -13.07 -2.55
N HIS A 34 -0.96 -11.74 -2.57
CA HIS A 34 -0.81 -10.87 -1.41
C HIS A 34 -1.66 -9.61 -1.60
N CYS A 35 -2.44 -9.27 -0.56
CA CYS A 35 -3.32 -8.10 -0.55
C CYS A 35 -2.92 -7.07 0.51
N GLY A 36 -2.12 -7.47 1.50
CA GLY A 36 -1.65 -6.55 2.53
C GLY A 36 -0.99 -7.25 3.72
N SER A 37 -0.15 -6.51 4.42
CA SER A 37 0.56 -6.97 5.61
C SER A 37 -0.36 -7.07 6.84
N PRO A 38 0.05 -7.75 7.93
CA PRO A 38 -0.72 -7.84 9.19
C PRO A 38 -1.11 -6.49 9.78
N GLU A 39 -0.29 -5.47 9.58
CA GLU A 39 -0.59 -4.12 10.07
C GLU A 39 -1.86 -3.55 9.42
N LYS A 40 -2.20 -3.94 8.17
CA LYS A 40 -3.42 -3.48 7.48
C LYS A 40 -4.69 -4.06 8.12
N VAL A 41 -4.61 -5.26 8.67
CA VAL A 41 -5.69 -5.85 9.48
C VAL A 41 -5.87 -5.04 10.77
N SER A 42 -4.78 -4.72 11.45
CA SER A 42 -4.80 -3.91 12.68
C SER A 42 -5.35 -2.51 12.42
N LEU A 43 -4.94 -1.87 11.31
CA LEU A 43 -5.42 -0.56 10.89
C LEU A 43 -6.93 -0.59 10.60
N SER A 44 -7.41 -1.63 9.94
CA SER A 44 -8.83 -1.79 9.64
C SER A 44 -9.66 -1.93 10.92
N TYR A 45 -9.16 -2.70 11.89
CA TYR A 45 -9.80 -2.83 13.19
C TYR A 45 -9.78 -1.50 13.97
N TYR A 46 -8.67 -0.78 13.94
CA TYR A 46 -8.57 0.55 14.56
C TYR A 46 -9.56 1.55 13.93
N ALA A 47 -9.67 1.56 12.60
CA ALA A 47 -10.63 2.41 11.90
C ALA A 47 -12.07 2.08 12.31
N TYR A 48 -12.42 0.80 12.43
CA TYR A 48 -13.71 0.36 12.93
C TYR A 48 -13.96 0.85 14.37
N LEU A 49 -13.01 0.70 15.27
CA LEU A 49 -13.15 1.16 16.65
C LEU A 49 -13.36 2.69 16.76
N LYS A 50 -12.75 3.45 15.84
CA LYS A 50 -12.87 4.92 15.83
C LYS A 50 -14.16 5.42 15.21
N THR A 51 -14.69 4.72 14.22
CA THR A 51 -15.83 5.22 13.42
C THR A 51 -17.12 4.45 13.65
N GLY A 52 -17.05 3.18 14.06
CA GLY A 52 -18.17 2.26 14.09
C GLY A 52 -18.67 1.81 12.71
N PHE A 53 -18.01 2.23 11.62
CA PHE A 53 -18.44 1.90 10.26
C PHE A 53 -18.16 0.44 9.95
N LYS A 54 -19.16 -0.27 9.45
CA LYS A 54 -19.04 -1.65 8.98
C LYS A 54 -18.76 -1.74 7.49
N ASN A 55 -19.06 -0.68 6.75
CA ASN A 55 -18.82 -0.57 5.32
C ASN A 55 -17.92 0.66 5.10
N MET A 56 -16.72 0.45 4.62
CA MET A 56 -15.73 1.52 4.42
C MET A 56 -14.62 1.08 3.48
N ILE A 57 -14.00 2.06 2.85
CA ILE A 57 -12.72 1.90 2.18
C ILE A 57 -11.69 2.69 2.98
N ILE A 58 -10.59 2.03 3.33
CA ILE A 58 -9.48 2.63 4.09
C ILE A 58 -8.30 2.78 3.14
N ALA A 59 -7.81 4.00 2.97
CA ALA A 59 -6.58 4.25 2.23
C ALA A 59 -5.46 4.59 3.24
N ASP A 60 -4.51 3.69 3.36
CA ASP A 60 -3.27 3.91 4.12
C ASP A 60 -2.20 4.43 3.15
N ILE A 61 -1.90 5.74 3.27
CA ILE A 61 -0.97 6.44 2.39
C ILE A 61 0.31 6.73 3.17
N SER A 62 1.33 5.92 2.92
CA SER A 62 2.62 6.00 3.61
C SER A 62 3.79 5.77 2.62
N SER A 63 4.85 5.08 3.02
CA SER A 63 5.93 4.66 2.09
C SER A 63 5.37 3.91 0.89
N ASN A 64 4.41 3.03 1.13
CA ASN A 64 3.52 2.44 0.14
C ASN A 64 2.07 2.91 0.39
N THR A 65 1.20 2.73 -0.58
CA THR A 65 -0.24 2.92 -0.42
C THR A 65 -0.93 1.57 -0.48
N VAL A 66 -1.89 1.36 0.44
CA VAL A 66 -2.76 0.19 0.42
C VAL A 66 -4.20 0.64 0.66
N CYS A 67 -5.09 0.31 -0.25
CA CYS A 67 -6.51 0.54 -0.07
C CYS A 67 -7.21 -0.77 0.32
N ILE A 68 -8.02 -0.72 1.38
CA ILE A 68 -8.65 -1.89 2.00
C ILE A 68 -10.17 -1.72 1.91
N LEU A 69 -10.84 -2.73 1.38
CA LEU A 69 -12.29 -2.80 1.31
C LEU A 69 -12.83 -3.58 2.52
N VAL A 70 -13.72 -2.94 3.28
CA VAL A 70 -14.45 -3.55 4.40
C VAL A 70 -15.94 -3.49 4.12
N GLU A 71 -16.62 -4.64 4.17
CA GLU A 71 -18.07 -4.77 4.06
C GLU A 71 -18.60 -5.63 5.19
N ASP A 72 -19.69 -5.22 5.82
CA ASP A 72 -20.33 -5.88 6.96
C ASP A 72 -19.35 -6.19 8.10
N GLY A 73 -18.37 -5.30 8.31
CA GLY A 73 -17.32 -5.44 9.32
C GLY A 73 -16.26 -6.50 9.00
N LYS A 74 -16.19 -6.98 7.76
CA LYS A 74 -15.19 -7.96 7.30
C LYS A 74 -14.35 -7.36 6.20
N ILE A 75 -13.04 -7.59 6.26
CA ILE A 75 -12.14 -7.26 5.16
C ILE A 75 -12.48 -8.17 3.98
N LYS A 76 -12.86 -7.58 2.85
CA LYS A 76 -13.17 -8.29 1.61
C LYS A 76 -12.01 -8.39 0.67
N GLY A 77 -11.14 -7.39 0.68
CA GLY A 77 -9.96 -7.34 -0.16
C GLY A 77 -9.13 -6.11 0.12
N ALA A 78 -7.96 -6.08 -0.46
CA ALA A 78 -7.11 -4.90 -0.47
C ALA A 78 -6.19 -4.94 -1.69
N MET A 79 -5.73 -3.79 -2.11
CA MET A 79 -4.71 -3.65 -3.15
C MET A 79 -3.44 -3.08 -2.54
N ASP A 80 -2.37 -3.85 -2.63
CA ASP A 80 -1.06 -3.46 -2.10
C ASP A 80 -0.17 -2.82 -3.18
N ALA A 81 0.84 -2.14 -2.75
CA ALA A 81 1.66 -1.19 -3.51
C ALA A 81 2.22 -1.69 -4.84
N CYS A 82 2.55 -2.97 -4.99
CA CYS A 82 3.14 -3.48 -6.25
C CYS A 82 2.14 -3.55 -7.41
N VAL A 83 0.83 -3.48 -7.13
CA VAL A 83 -0.23 -3.50 -8.14
C VAL A 83 -1.24 -2.37 -7.97
N GLY A 84 -1.21 -1.66 -6.83
CA GLY A 84 -2.14 -0.62 -6.45
C GLY A 84 -1.60 0.80 -6.66
N ALA A 85 -2.08 1.73 -5.85
CA ALA A 85 -1.69 3.13 -5.91
C ALA A 85 -0.23 3.36 -5.48
N MET A 86 0.36 4.45 -5.99
CA MET A 86 1.68 4.88 -5.57
C MET A 86 1.69 5.31 -4.09
N GLY A 87 2.76 4.96 -3.37
CA GLY A 87 3.13 5.58 -2.11
C GLY A 87 4.23 6.62 -2.30
N PHE A 88 4.80 7.09 -1.20
CA PHE A 88 5.91 8.04 -1.26
C PHE A 88 7.17 7.41 -1.85
N ILE A 89 7.47 6.15 -1.51
CA ILE A 89 8.68 5.42 -1.88
C ILE A 89 8.36 4.28 -2.86
N HIS A 90 7.39 3.45 -2.49
CA HIS A 90 7.01 2.25 -3.23
C HIS A 90 5.81 2.52 -4.15
N GLY A 91 5.63 1.70 -5.17
CA GLY A 91 4.51 1.85 -6.09
C GLY A 91 4.42 0.70 -7.09
N PRO A 92 3.47 0.77 -8.02
CA PRO A 92 3.27 -0.28 -9.00
C PRO A 92 4.48 -0.44 -9.92
N LEU A 93 4.76 -1.68 -10.29
CA LEU A 93 5.80 -2.02 -11.25
C LEU A 93 5.25 -1.84 -12.66
N ASP A 94 5.65 -0.75 -13.31
CA ASP A 94 5.31 -0.50 -14.71
C ASP A 94 6.13 -1.37 -15.68
N LEU A 95 5.78 -1.34 -16.95
CA LEU A 95 6.37 -2.20 -17.97
C LEU A 95 7.90 -2.01 -18.10
N ASP A 96 8.39 -0.79 -17.97
CA ASP A 96 9.84 -0.53 -18.12
C ASP A 96 10.60 -1.03 -16.89
N MET A 97 10.01 -0.95 -15.70
CA MET A 97 10.58 -1.56 -14.49
C MET A 97 10.63 -3.09 -14.58
N ILE A 98 9.58 -3.71 -15.11
CA ILE A 98 9.55 -5.16 -15.35
C ILE A 98 10.65 -5.56 -16.33
N ARG A 99 10.87 -4.81 -17.42
CA ARG A 99 11.96 -5.03 -18.39
C ARG A 99 13.34 -4.84 -17.79
N ASP A 100 13.51 -3.85 -16.91
CA ASP A 100 14.77 -3.64 -16.19
C ASP A 100 15.10 -4.81 -15.25
N ILE A 101 14.08 -5.39 -14.61
CA ILE A 101 14.21 -6.61 -13.80
C ILE A 101 14.59 -7.80 -14.68
N ASP A 102 13.85 -8.04 -15.75
CA ASP A 102 14.07 -9.16 -16.66
C ASP A 102 15.48 -9.13 -17.32
N SER A 103 15.95 -7.95 -17.65
CA SER A 103 17.29 -7.74 -18.22
C SER A 103 18.44 -7.77 -17.18
N GLY A 104 18.12 -7.92 -15.90
CA GLY A 104 19.12 -7.94 -14.82
C GLY A 104 19.72 -6.57 -14.47
N LYS A 105 19.17 -5.48 -14.98
CA LYS A 105 19.64 -4.12 -14.64
C LYS A 105 19.27 -3.73 -13.21
N LYS A 106 18.16 -4.25 -12.69
CA LYS A 106 17.67 -4.04 -11.33
C LYS A 106 17.15 -5.33 -10.75
N THR A 107 17.22 -5.46 -9.44
CA THR A 107 16.43 -6.45 -8.71
C THR A 107 14.98 -6.00 -8.58
N ALA A 108 14.06 -6.91 -8.31
CA ALA A 108 12.66 -6.57 -8.06
C ALA A 108 12.52 -5.60 -6.87
N ASN A 109 13.32 -5.79 -5.81
CA ASN A 109 13.31 -4.90 -4.65
C ASN A 109 13.79 -3.49 -4.99
N GLU A 110 14.84 -3.34 -5.79
CA GLU A 110 15.30 -2.02 -6.24
C GLU A 110 14.27 -1.32 -7.10
N ALA A 111 13.63 -2.02 -8.04
CA ALA A 111 12.57 -1.46 -8.85
C ALA A 111 11.39 -1.00 -7.99
N PHE A 112 10.92 -1.84 -7.06
CA PHE A 112 9.82 -1.54 -6.15
C PHE A 112 10.12 -0.35 -5.24
N SER A 113 11.34 -0.28 -4.66
CA SER A 113 11.77 0.82 -3.76
C SER A 113 11.93 2.18 -4.46
N HIS A 114 11.83 2.22 -5.79
CA HIS A 114 11.92 3.44 -6.58
C HIS A 114 10.65 3.69 -7.42
N ALA A 115 9.57 2.95 -7.14
CA ALA A 115 8.34 3.03 -7.93
C ALA A 115 7.37 4.13 -7.43
N GLY A 116 7.57 4.67 -6.23
CA GLY A 116 6.73 5.70 -5.63
C GLY A 116 6.88 7.09 -6.24
N ILE A 117 6.22 8.06 -5.63
CA ILE A 117 6.23 9.45 -6.12
C ILE A 117 7.55 10.19 -5.90
N SER A 118 8.47 9.64 -5.09
CA SER A 118 9.83 10.18 -4.92
C SER A 118 10.57 10.33 -6.25
N LYS A 119 10.39 9.37 -7.19
CA LYS A 119 10.96 9.46 -8.55
C LYS A 119 10.44 10.68 -9.33
N ILE A 120 9.16 11.03 -9.15
CA ILE A 120 8.52 12.19 -9.81
C ILE A 120 9.03 13.50 -9.20
N ALA A 121 9.11 13.55 -7.88
CA ALA A 121 9.61 14.70 -7.14
C ALA A 121 11.12 14.91 -7.29
N SER A 122 11.85 13.94 -7.86
CA SER A 122 13.32 13.89 -7.87
C SER A 122 13.90 14.01 -6.44
N VAL A 123 13.36 13.23 -5.53
CA VAL A 123 13.83 13.06 -4.15
C VAL A 123 14.41 11.65 -4.03
N ASP A 124 15.59 11.54 -3.42
CA ASP A 124 16.22 10.25 -3.18
C ASP A 124 15.39 9.43 -2.19
N SER A 125 14.94 8.24 -2.60
CA SER A 125 14.12 7.35 -1.77
C SER A 125 14.90 6.70 -0.61
N GLN A 126 16.21 6.85 -0.57
CA GLN A 126 17.07 6.26 0.47
C GLN A 126 17.33 7.20 1.65
N ILE A 127 16.91 8.46 1.56
CA ILE A 127 17.08 9.43 2.65
C ILE A 127 16.00 9.27 3.72
N ASN A 128 16.32 9.67 4.94
CA ASN A 128 15.32 9.84 5.98
C ASN A 128 14.45 11.06 5.62
N ASN A 129 13.16 11.03 5.82
CA ASN A 129 12.23 12.14 5.60
C ASN A 129 11.78 12.39 4.14
N VAL A 130 11.84 11.38 3.26
CA VAL A 130 11.36 11.47 1.87
C VAL A 130 9.98 12.12 1.75
N LYS A 131 9.06 11.77 2.65
CA LYS A 131 7.70 12.31 2.68
C LYS A 131 7.72 13.81 2.92
N ASP A 132 8.45 14.25 3.95
CA ASP A 132 8.48 15.67 4.35
C ASP A 132 9.14 16.51 3.27
N ASP A 133 10.21 16.02 2.65
CA ASP A 133 10.89 16.71 1.56
C ASP A 133 9.98 16.88 0.33
N ILE A 134 9.19 15.86 -0.01
CA ILE A 134 8.23 15.95 -1.12
C ILE A 134 7.11 16.95 -0.79
N LEU A 135 6.57 16.91 0.43
CA LEU A 135 5.54 17.83 0.88
C LEU A 135 6.05 19.27 0.92
N GLU A 136 7.26 19.49 1.41
CA GLU A 136 7.89 20.81 1.44
C GLU A 136 8.07 21.38 0.03
N LYS A 137 8.60 20.58 -0.92
CA LYS A 137 8.68 20.97 -2.33
C LYS A 137 7.31 21.39 -2.89
N ALA A 138 6.27 20.62 -2.61
CA ALA A 138 4.92 20.93 -3.08
C ALA A 138 4.38 22.24 -2.45
N LEU A 139 4.59 22.45 -1.15
CA LEU A 139 4.20 23.67 -0.42
C LEU A 139 4.90 24.92 -0.97
N HIS A 140 6.16 24.81 -1.41
CA HIS A 140 6.91 25.89 -2.07
C HIS A 140 6.62 26.01 -3.57
N ASN A 141 5.56 25.39 -4.08
CA ASN A 141 5.17 25.41 -5.49
C ASN A 141 6.23 24.86 -6.46
N ASP A 142 7.12 23.97 -6.02
CA ASP A 142 8.02 23.27 -6.93
C ASP A 142 7.19 22.40 -7.90
N LYS A 143 7.49 22.52 -9.18
CA LYS A 143 6.71 21.85 -10.24
C LYS A 143 6.73 20.33 -10.10
N LYS A 144 7.87 19.74 -9.71
CA LYS A 144 8.01 18.30 -9.54
C LYS A 144 7.33 17.81 -8.25
N GLY A 145 7.47 18.59 -7.16
CA GLY A 145 6.77 18.31 -5.92
C GLY A 145 5.25 18.31 -6.10
N LEU A 146 4.71 19.34 -6.76
CA LEU A 146 3.28 19.43 -7.07
C LEU A 146 2.82 18.27 -7.99
N LEU A 147 3.60 17.94 -9.02
CA LEU A 147 3.26 16.83 -9.91
C LEU A 147 3.25 15.49 -9.16
N ALA A 148 4.22 15.26 -8.29
CA ALA A 148 4.30 14.06 -7.46
C ALA A 148 3.05 13.88 -6.58
N ILE A 149 2.64 14.94 -5.85
CA ILE A 149 1.42 14.90 -5.02
C ILE A 149 0.17 14.68 -5.87
N ARG A 150 0.05 15.35 -7.02
CA ARG A 150 -1.09 15.16 -7.92
C ARG A 150 -1.16 13.72 -8.47
N SER A 151 -0.02 13.12 -8.77
CA SER A 151 0.08 11.73 -9.23
C SER A 151 -0.33 10.75 -8.13
N LEU A 152 0.12 10.99 -6.89
CA LEU A 152 -0.31 10.22 -5.72
C LEU A 152 -1.83 10.27 -5.56
N VAL A 153 -2.38 11.47 -5.49
CA VAL A 153 -3.83 11.69 -5.32
C VAL A 153 -4.62 11.01 -6.44
N MET A 154 -4.18 11.15 -7.69
CA MET A 154 -4.81 10.49 -8.83
C MET A 154 -4.85 8.98 -8.66
N SER A 155 -3.71 8.35 -8.35
CA SER A 155 -3.63 6.89 -8.21
C SER A 155 -4.48 6.37 -7.05
N VAL A 156 -4.50 7.07 -5.92
CA VAL A 156 -5.33 6.73 -4.75
C VAL A 156 -6.82 6.84 -5.07
N ILE A 157 -7.23 7.93 -5.74
CA ILE A 157 -8.62 8.11 -6.16
C ILE A 157 -9.05 6.99 -7.10
N MET A 158 -8.23 6.63 -8.09
CA MET A 158 -8.53 5.53 -9.02
C MET A 158 -8.75 4.23 -8.27
N GLU A 159 -7.91 3.92 -7.29
CA GLU A 159 -8.00 2.69 -6.49
C GLU A 159 -9.24 2.68 -5.59
N ILE A 160 -9.53 3.80 -4.89
CA ILE A 160 -10.74 3.94 -4.05
C ILE A 160 -12.00 3.73 -4.91
N TYR A 161 -12.10 4.39 -6.08
CA TYR A 161 -13.26 4.23 -6.95
C TYR A 161 -13.35 2.82 -7.57
N GLY A 162 -12.21 2.19 -7.84
CA GLY A 162 -12.17 0.79 -8.29
C GLY A 162 -12.77 -0.15 -7.22
N LEU A 163 -12.36 0.01 -5.96
CA LEU A 163 -12.90 -0.75 -4.85
C LEU A 163 -14.37 -0.42 -4.57
N TYR A 164 -14.75 0.84 -4.63
CA TYR A 164 -16.14 1.27 -4.46
C TYR A 164 -17.07 0.67 -5.53
N GLY A 165 -16.59 0.54 -6.75
CA GLY A 165 -17.39 -0.02 -7.85
C GLY A 165 -17.68 -1.52 -7.76
N ILE A 166 -17.04 -2.23 -6.82
CA ILE A 166 -17.24 -3.67 -6.59
C ILE A 166 -17.87 -3.99 -5.23
N MET A 167 -18.16 -2.96 -4.44
CA MET A 167 -18.79 -2.96 -3.12
C MET A 167 -20.25 -3.43 -3.15
#